data_4a805c51d9246b53fcc2e331a24f1282
#
_entry.id   4a805c51d9246b53fcc2e331a24f1282
#
_cell.length_a   1.000
_cell.length_b   1.000
_cell.length_c   1.000
_cell.angle_alpha   90.00
_cell.angle_beta   90.00
_cell.angle_gamma   90.00
#
_symmetry.space_group_name_H-M   'P 1'
#
loop_
_entity.id
_entity.type
_entity.pdbx_description
1 polymer ?
#
loop_
_entity_poly.entity_id
_entity_poly.type
_entity_poly.pdbx_seq_one_letter_code
_entity_poly.pdbx_strand_id
1 'polypeptide(L)'
;MKAYVLGIGRMGTAIAYAMDKFGFDVVGMDTNPNAAQNIPDNDFIKVDDAEGICKVLNDLEKPNVVISSLPYHQTEIVGKWCVDNAVRYCDLGGRVDVSENINAYAEQKATKPVFTDLGLAPGWVNILAEQGCKEVHGQADEVRMMVGGLPEYHQSINNPLRYAVSWSVDGLINEYRDDCLILEDGEIKTVRGMDGVEQIEG
;
A
#
# COMPACT_ATOMS: atom_id res chain seq x y z
N MET A 1 -20.98 -8.47 5.02
CA MET A 1 -19.77 -8.86 4.22
C MET A 1 -18.58 -8.82 5.15
N LYS A 2 -17.62 -9.76 5.02
CA LYS A 2 -16.48 -9.85 5.93
C LYS A 2 -15.20 -9.36 5.25
N ALA A 3 -14.45 -8.49 5.94
CA ALA A 3 -13.16 -7.98 5.49
C ALA A 3 -12.07 -8.30 6.52
N TYR A 4 -10.96 -8.86 6.09
CA TYR A 4 -9.79 -9.04 6.94
C TYR A 4 -8.75 -7.98 6.61
N VAL A 5 -8.35 -7.20 7.62
CA VAL A 5 -7.34 -6.16 7.50
C VAL A 5 -6.07 -6.62 8.20
N LEU A 6 -5.00 -6.73 7.44
CA LEU A 6 -3.71 -7.26 7.89
C LEU A 6 -2.74 -6.11 8.12
N GLY A 7 -2.13 -6.07 9.30
CA GLY A 7 -1.30 -4.96 9.73
C GLY A 7 -2.16 -3.79 10.25
N ILE A 8 -2.37 -3.73 11.57
CA ILE A 8 -3.21 -2.70 12.22
C ILE A 8 -2.31 -1.57 12.78
N GLY A 9 -1.46 -1.08 11.91
CA GLY A 9 -0.71 0.16 12.10
C GLY A 9 -1.59 1.40 11.77
N ARG A 10 -0.95 2.51 11.45
CA ARG A 10 -1.65 3.77 11.13
C ARG A 10 -2.62 3.61 9.97
N MET A 11 -2.16 3.00 8.86
CA MET A 11 -2.98 2.82 7.67
C MET A 11 -4.04 1.74 7.86
N GLY A 12 -3.65 0.58 8.42
CA GLY A 12 -4.59 -0.50 8.65
C GLY A 12 -5.73 -0.13 9.59
N THR A 13 -5.46 0.68 10.63
CA THR A 13 -6.50 1.26 11.50
C THR A 13 -7.49 2.11 10.72
N ALA A 14 -7.00 3.00 9.85
CA ALA A 14 -7.86 3.85 9.01
C ALA A 14 -8.69 3.02 8.02
N ILE A 15 -8.08 2.01 7.42
CA ILE A 15 -8.75 1.07 6.51
C ILE A 15 -9.83 0.29 7.25
N ALA A 16 -9.52 -0.27 8.41
CA ALA A 16 -10.48 -1.02 9.22
C ALA A 16 -11.71 -0.17 9.57
N TYR A 17 -11.48 1.07 10.01
CA TYR A 17 -12.54 2.02 10.28
C TYR A 17 -13.39 2.34 9.03
N ALA A 18 -12.76 2.56 7.88
CA ALA A 18 -13.47 2.85 6.63
C ALA A 18 -14.31 1.63 6.19
N MET A 19 -13.77 0.43 6.26
CA MET A 19 -14.48 -0.80 5.91
C MET A 19 -15.70 -1.04 6.80
N ASP A 20 -15.57 -0.78 8.11
CA ASP A 20 -16.70 -0.81 9.05
C ASP A 20 -17.80 0.17 8.62
N LYS A 21 -17.45 1.41 8.28
CA LYS A 21 -18.40 2.43 7.79
C LYS A 21 -19.06 2.03 6.47
N PHE A 22 -18.42 1.22 5.65
CA PHE A 22 -19.04 0.63 4.46
C PHE A 22 -19.89 -0.62 4.74
N GLY A 23 -20.05 -1.00 6.02
CA GLY A 23 -20.89 -2.09 6.44
C GLY A 23 -20.24 -3.48 6.32
N PHE A 24 -18.92 -3.54 6.35
CA PHE A 24 -18.20 -4.80 6.47
C PHE A 24 -18.07 -5.19 7.94
N ASP A 25 -18.15 -6.48 8.20
CA ASP A 25 -17.71 -7.12 9.42
C ASP A 25 -16.18 -7.25 9.35
N VAL A 26 -15.46 -6.48 10.16
CA VAL A 26 -14.01 -6.28 10.04
C VAL A 26 -13.27 -7.08 11.10
N VAL A 27 -12.35 -7.92 10.68
CA VAL A 27 -11.39 -8.61 11.55
C VAL A 27 -9.99 -8.07 11.29
N GLY A 28 -9.33 -7.60 12.32
CA GLY A 28 -7.94 -7.12 12.26
C GLY A 28 -6.93 -8.20 12.63
N MET A 29 -5.78 -8.23 11.95
CA MET A 29 -4.67 -9.11 12.30
C MET A 29 -3.38 -8.30 12.41
N ASP A 30 -2.64 -8.47 13.52
CA ASP A 30 -1.36 -7.80 13.74
C ASP A 30 -0.48 -8.61 14.71
N THR A 31 0.82 -8.37 14.67
CA THR A 31 1.77 -8.96 15.62
C THR A 31 1.72 -8.28 16.98
N ASN A 32 1.32 -7.00 17.03
CA ASN A 32 1.18 -6.23 18.26
C ASN A 32 -0.22 -6.42 18.88
N PRO A 33 -0.34 -7.07 20.03
CA PRO A 33 -1.64 -7.29 20.67
C PRO A 33 -2.35 -5.98 21.07
N ASN A 34 -1.62 -4.89 21.27
CA ASN A 34 -2.22 -3.59 21.59
C ASN A 34 -2.97 -2.97 20.40
N ALA A 35 -2.76 -3.48 19.20
CA ALA A 35 -3.51 -3.04 18.02
C ALA A 35 -5.01 -3.39 18.08
N ALA A 36 -5.40 -4.33 18.92
CA ALA A 36 -6.80 -4.72 19.14
C ALA A 36 -7.72 -3.53 19.46
N GLN A 37 -7.23 -2.55 20.24
CA GLN A 37 -8.00 -1.35 20.58
C GLN A 37 -8.33 -0.43 19.37
N ASN A 38 -7.67 -0.64 18.24
CA ASN A 38 -7.84 0.15 17.04
C ASN A 38 -8.79 -0.49 16.01
N ILE A 39 -9.40 -1.63 16.36
CA ILE A 39 -10.32 -2.34 15.48
C ILE A 39 -11.75 -2.12 15.95
N PRO A 40 -12.70 -1.85 15.06
CA PRO A 40 -14.12 -1.83 15.39
C PRO A 40 -14.53 -3.13 16.08
N ASP A 41 -15.37 -3.03 17.12
CA ASP A 41 -15.88 -4.16 17.90
C ASP A 41 -14.81 -5.06 18.54
N ASN A 42 -13.51 -4.68 18.50
CA ASN A 42 -12.34 -5.42 18.98
C ASN A 42 -12.22 -6.84 18.38
N ASP A 43 -12.72 -7.07 17.17
CA ASP A 43 -12.54 -8.35 16.48
C ASP A 43 -11.11 -8.42 15.88
N PHE A 44 -10.21 -8.91 16.73
CA PHE A 44 -8.78 -8.89 16.50
C PHE A 44 -8.14 -10.26 16.75
N ILE A 45 -7.21 -10.64 15.88
CA ILE A 45 -6.43 -11.86 16.01
C ILE A 45 -4.95 -11.51 16.02
N LYS A 46 -4.26 -11.89 17.09
CA LYS A 46 -2.80 -11.78 17.13
C LYS A 46 -2.19 -12.88 16.26
N VAL A 47 -1.24 -12.46 15.42
CA VAL A 47 -0.43 -13.33 14.55
C VAL A 47 1.05 -13.06 14.79
N ASP A 48 1.94 -13.91 14.29
CA ASP A 48 3.37 -13.72 14.49
C ASP A 48 4.08 -13.19 13.22
N ASP A 49 3.62 -13.61 12.03
CA ASP A 49 4.18 -13.25 10.73
C ASP A 49 3.16 -13.54 9.60
N ALA A 50 3.58 -13.40 8.35
CA ALA A 50 2.74 -13.66 7.18
C ALA A 50 2.31 -15.12 7.06
N GLU A 51 3.19 -16.06 7.39
CA GLU A 51 2.86 -17.49 7.42
C GLU A 51 1.84 -17.81 8.52
N GLY A 52 1.97 -17.17 9.66
CA GLY A 52 1.00 -17.22 10.76
C GLY A 52 -0.37 -16.68 10.32
N ILE A 53 -0.39 -15.56 9.58
CA ILE A 53 -1.62 -15.03 8.97
C ILE A 53 -2.26 -16.10 8.07
N CYS A 54 -1.50 -16.69 7.14
CA CYS A 54 -2.03 -17.69 6.21
C CYS A 54 -2.59 -18.94 6.94
N LYS A 55 -1.94 -19.37 8.02
CA LYS A 55 -2.46 -20.47 8.85
C LYS A 55 -3.80 -20.12 9.49
N VAL A 56 -3.88 -18.94 10.10
CA VAL A 56 -5.12 -18.45 10.71
C VAL A 56 -6.24 -18.33 9.67
N LEU A 57 -5.93 -17.78 8.49
CA LEU A 57 -6.89 -17.64 7.39
C LEU A 57 -7.43 -18.99 6.87
N ASN A 58 -6.67 -20.08 6.99
CA ASN A 58 -7.15 -21.43 6.62
C ASN A 58 -8.21 -21.95 7.59
N ASP A 59 -8.16 -21.54 8.85
CA ASP A 59 -9.04 -22.01 9.91
C ASP A 59 -10.29 -21.12 10.09
N LEU A 60 -10.28 -19.92 9.52
CA LEU A 60 -11.38 -18.97 9.62
C LEU A 60 -12.38 -19.08 8.46
N GLU A 61 -13.55 -18.49 8.68
CA GLU A 61 -14.49 -18.26 7.61
C GLU A 61 -13.86 -17.45 6.47
N LYS A 62 -14.04 -17.90 5.25
CA LYS A 62 -13.50 -17.24 4.07
C LYS A 62 -14.01 -15.79 3.94
N PRO A 63 -13.15 -14.77 3.91
CA PRO A 63 -13.60 -13.39 3.82
C PRO A 63 -14.06 -13.04 2.40
N ASN A 64 -14.81 -11.96 2.30
CA ASN A 64 -15.13 -11.36 1.01
C ASN A 64 -13.90 -10.67 0.39
N VAL A 65 -13.03 -10.10 1.23
CA VAL A 65 -11.80 -9.41 0.84
C VAL A 65 -10.76 -9.48 1.94
N VAL A 66 -9.50 -9.59 1.55
CA VAL A 66 -8.31 -9.37 2.40
C VAL A 66 -7.65 -8.08 1.94
N ILE A 67 -7.37 -7.19 2.90
CA ILE A 67 -6.68 -5.92 2.64
C ILE A 67 -5.38 -5.92 3.44
N SER A 68 -4.25 -5.89 2.74
CA SER A 68 -2.92 -5.91 3.33
C SER A 68 -2.36 -4.50 3.52
N SER A 69 -2.07 -4.16 4.77
CA SER A 69 -1.30 -2.99 5.18
C SER A 69 0.01 -3.43 5.85
N LEU A 70 0.52 -4.59 5.43
CA LEU A 70 1.75 -5.19 5.92
C LEU A 70 2.98 -4.54 5.27
N PRO A 71 4.16 -4.65 5.88
CA PRO A 71 5.43 -4.37 5.21
C PRO A 71 5.57 -5.20 3.93
N TYR A 72 6.13 -4.60 2.87
CA TYR A 72 6.20 -5.19 1.52
C TYR A 72 6.77 -6.61 1.49
N HIS A 73 7.75 -6.94 2.34
CA HIS A 73 8.37 -8.27 2.39
C HIS A 73 7.43 -9.38 2.88
N GLN A 74 6.28 -9.06 3.46
CA GLN A 74 5.25 -10.00 3.89
C GLN A 74 4.06 -10.06 2.93
N THR A 75 3.88 -9.04 2.12
CA THR A 75 2.72 -8.84 1.24
C THR A 75 2.59 -9.94 0.19
N GLU A 76 3.71 -10.38 -0.42
CA GLU A 76 3.71 -11.40 -1.47
C GLU A 76 3.16 -12.75 -0.99
N ILE A 77 3.51 -13.17 0.22
CA ILE A 77 3.06 -14.46 0.80
C ILE A 77 1.54 -14.46 0.91
N VAL A 78 0.99 -13.41 1.48
CA VAL A 78 -0.47 -13.30 1.68
C VAL A 78 -1.22 -13.08 0.37
N GLY A 79 -0.67 -12.27 -0.54
CA GLY A 79 -1.25 -12.06 -1.87
C GLY A 79 -1.41 -13.37 -2.64
N LYS A 80 -0.35 -14.18 -2.69
CA LYS A 80 -0.38 -15.52 -3.33
C LYS A 80 -1.35 -16.47 -2.62
N TRP A 81 -1.41 -16.45 -1.30
CA TRP A 81 -2.41 -17.22 -0.56
C TRP A 81 -3.84 -16.85 -0.98
N CYS A 82 -4.13 -15.55 -1.12
CA CYS A 82 -5.45 -15.09 -1.55
C CYS A 82 -5.81 -15.56 -2.96
N VAL A 83 -4.85 -15.56 -3.88
CA VAL A 83 -5.01 -16.11 -5.23
C VAL A 83 -5.37 -17.58 -5.19
N ASP A 84 -4.59 -18.40 -4.48
CA ASP A 84 -4.78 -19.85 -4.38
C ASP A 84 -6.11 -20.22 -3.72
N ASN A 85 -6.59 -19.39 -2.80
CA ASN A 85 -7.83 -19.61 -2.07
C ASN A 85 -9.06 -18.91 -2.68
N ALA A 86 -8.93 -18.29 -3.86
CA ALA A 86 -10.00 -17.54 -4.52
C ALA A 86 -10.66 -16.48 -3.61
N VAL A 87 -9.82 -15.67 -2.95
CA VAL A 87 -10.21 -14.52 -2.13
C VAL A 87 -9.84 -13.24 -2.87
N ARG A 88 -10.68 -12.20 -2.77
CA ARG A 88 -10.32 -10.87 -3.28
C ARG A 88 -9.19 -10.29 -2.42
N TYR A 89 -8.24 -9.67 -3.06
CA TYR A 89 -7.05 -9.13 -2.41
C TYR A 89 -6.78 -7.69 -2.82
N CYS A 90 -6.36 -6.87 -1.86
CA CYS A 90 -5.84 -5.54 -2.08
C CYS A 90 -4.62 -5.30 -1.18
N ASP A 91 -3.65 -4.53 -1.65
CA ASP A 91 -2.56 -4.00 -0.81
C ASP A 91 -2.23 -2.54 -1.12
N LEU A 92 -1.35 -1.96 -0.32
CA LEU A 92 -0.94 -0.57 -0.44
C LEU A 92 0.32 -0.38 -1.29
N GLY A 93 0.91 -1.48 -1.76
CA GLY A 93 2.18 -1.45 -2.47
C GLY A 93 3.39 -1.32 -1.53
N GLY A 94 4.51 -0.91 -2.09
CA GLY A 94 5.76 -0.66 -1.35
C GLY A 94 7.02 -1.05 -2.12
N ARG A 95 6.94 -2.00 -3.04
CA ARG A 95 8.04 -2.36 -3.96
C ARG A 95 7.48 -2.91 -5.26
N VAL A 96 8.03 -2.44 -6.36
CA VAL A 96 7.62 -2.80 -7.72
C VAL A 96 7.74 -4.31 -7.97
N ASP A 97 8.88 -4.90 -7.63
CA ASP A 97 9.14 -6.33 -7.81
C ASP A 97 8.16 -7.24 -7.04
N VAL A 98 7.74 -6.82 -5.84
CA VAL A 98 6.73 -7.55 -5.05
C VAL A 98 5.36 -7.49 -5.73
N SER A 99 4.95 -6.32 -6.17
CA SER A 99 3.68 -6.13 -6.88
C SER A 99 3.66 -6.89 -8.20
N GLU A 100 4.75 -6.86 -8.98
CA GLU A 100 4.91 -7.61 -10.22
C GLU A 100 4.80 -9.13 -9.98
N ASN A 101 5.44 -9.66 -8.92
CA ASN A 101 5.36 -11.08 -8.57
C ASN A 101 3.94 -11.51 -8.21
N ILE A 102 3.20 -10.67 -7.46
CA ILE A 102 1.80 -10.96 -7.13
C ILE A 102 0.94 -10.93 -8.38
N ASN A 103 1.10 -9.90 -9.22
CA ASN A 103 0.32 -9.72 -10.44
C ASN A 103 0.57 -10.85 -11.44
N ALA A 104 1.83 -11.21 -11.70
CA ALA A 104 2.17 -12.34 -12.59
C ALA A 104 1.61 -13.67 -12.08
N TYR A 105 1.58 -13.88 -10.77
CA TYR A 105 0.95 -15.07 -10.17
C TYR A 105 -0.57 -15.03 -10.30
N ALA A 106 -1.17 -13.87 -10.10
CA ALA A 106 -2.61 -13.67 -10.24
C ALA A 106 -3.09 -13.86 -11.68
N GLU A 107 -2.37 -13.33 -12.67
CA GLU A 107 -2.69 -13.52 -14.09
C GLU A 107 -2.81 -14.99 -14.50
N GLN A 108 -2.03 -15.88 -13.88
CA GLN A 108 -2.03 -17.30 -14.19
C GLN A 108 -3.13 -18.09 -13.48
N LYS A 109 -3.54 -17.66 -12.28
CA LYS A 109 -4.34 -18.49 -11.37
C LYS A 109 -5.55 -17.82 -10.75
N ALA A 110 -5.59 -16.48 -10.68
CA ALA A 110 -6.63 -15.81 -9.92
C ALA A 110 -8.02 -15.99 -10.54
N THR A 111 -8.96 -16.36 -9.72
CA THR A 111 -10.39 -16.43 -10.06
C THR A 111 -11.20 -15.29 -9.43
N LYS A 112 -10.55 -14.46 -8.63
CA LYS A 112 -11.10 -13.27 -7.99
C LYS A 112 -10.18 -12.07 -8.23
N PRO A 113 -10.71 -10.84 -8.21
CA PRO A 113 -9.90 -9.64 -8.36
C PRO A 113 -8.76 -9.56 -7.34
N VAL A 114 -7.59 -9.18 -7.85
CA VAL A 114 -6.37 -8.88 -7.08
C VAL A 114 -5.91 -7.51 -7.51
N PHE A 115 -5.74 -6.60 -6.56
CA PHE A 115 -5.29 -5.24 -6.80
C PHE A 115 -4.10 -4.95 -5.90
N THR A 116 -2.95 -4.74 -6.48
CA THR A 116 -1.76 -4.24 -5.79
C THR A 116 -1.67 -2.72 -5.90
N ASP A 117 -0.83 -2.11 -5.08
CA ASP A 117 -0.48 -0.70 -5.21
C ASP A 117 -1.66 0.29 -5.04
N LEU A 118 -2.61 -0.02 -4.15
CA LEU A 118 -3.74 0.84 -3.82
C LEU A 118 -3.47 1.79 -2.64
N GLY A 119 -2.21 2.22 -2.49
CA GLY A 119 -1.82 3.21 -1.49
C GLY A 119 -2.06 4.65 -1.94
N LEU A 120 -1.36 5.58 -1.30
CA LEU A 120 -1.34 6.99 -1.72
C LEU A 120 -0.45 7.16 -2.96
N ALA A 121 0.80 6.68 -2.87
CA ALA A 121 1.78 6.55 -3.92
C ALA A 121 2.62 5.29 -3.64
N PRO A 122 2.50 4.27 -4.44
CA PRO A 122 1.63 4.13 -5.62
C PRO A 122 0.13 4.03 -5.27
N GLY A 123 -0.73 4.40 -6.22
CA GLY A 123 -2.18 4.22 -6.16
C GLY A 123 -2.97 5.51 -6.43
N TRP A 124 -3.35 6.25 -5.39
CA TRP A 124 -4.20 7.44 -5.53
C TRP A 124 -3.62 8.50 -6.46
N VAL A 125 -2.32 8.76 -6.37
CA VAL A 125 -1.61 9.74 -7.23
C VAL A 125 -1.71 9.36 -8.71
N ASN A 126 -1.66 8.08 -9.04
CA ASN A 126 -1.78 7.59 -10.42
C ASN A 126 -3.18 7.83 -10.97
N ILE A 127 -4.22 7.61 -10.15
CA ILE A 127 -5.62 7.89 -10.53
C ILE A 127 -5.82 9.38 -10.79
N LEU A 128 -5.25 10.25 -9.94
CA LEU A 128 -5.34 11.71 -10.11
C LEU A 128 -4.60 12.16 -11.37
N ALA A 129 -3.44 11.60 -11.67
CA ALA A 129 -2.68 11.89 -12.87
C ALA A 129 -3.49 11.52 -14.13
N GLU A 130 -4.09 10.34 -14.16
CA GLU A 130 -4.96 9.90 -15.27
C GLU A 130 -6.18 10.81 -15.42
N GLN A 131 -6.82 11.18 -14.30
CA GLN A 131 -7.95 12.10 -14.32
C GLN A 131 -7.56 13.46 -14.89
N GLY A 132 -6.42 14.04 -14.45
CA GLY A 132 -5.90 15.29 -14.97
C GLY A 132 -5.64 15.23 -16.49
N CYS A 133 -5.06 14.15 -16.98
CA CYS A 133 -4.87 13.95 -18.42
C CYS A 133 -6.20 13.90 -19.19
N LYS A 134 -7.24 13.28 -18.62
CA LYS A 134 -8.57 13.25 -19.24
C LYS A 134 -9.22 14.64 -19.30
N GLU A 135 -9.05 15.45 -18.25
CA GLU A 135 -9.60 16.80 -18.19
C GLU A 135 -9.00 17.74 -19.27
N VAL A 136 -7.74 17.53 -19.63
CA VAL A 136 -7.09 18.26 -20.74
C VAL A 136 -7.20 17.50 -22.08
N HIS A 137 -8.16 16.58 -22.20
CA HIS A 137 -8.41 15.79 -23.42
C HIS A 137 -7.18 15.03 -23.97
N GLY A 138 -6.30 14.58 -23.10
CA GLY A 138 -5.08 13.86 -23.46
C GLY A 138 -3.99 14.75 -24.08
N GLN A 139 -4.09 16.06 -23.93
CA GLN A 139 -3.12 17.05 -24.44
C GLN A 139 -2.10 17.49 -23.36
N ALA A 140 -1.78 16.61 -22.44
CA ALA A 140 -0.74 16.86 -21.44
C ALA A 140 0.64 16.58 -22.06
N ASP A 141 1.50 17.60 -22.09
CA ASP A 141 2.89 17.44 -22.49
C ASP A 141 3.75 16.90 -21.34
N GLU A 142 3.34 17.17 -20.11
CA GLU A 142 4.05 16.77 -18.90
C GLU A 142 3.07 16.45 -17.78
N VAL A 143 3.38 15.41 -16.99
CA VAL A 143 2.67 15.05 -15.75
C VAL A 143 3.70 14.93 -14.63
N ARG A 144 3.62 15.81 -13.63
CA ARG A 144 4.46 15.76 -12.44
C ARG A 144 3.64 15.32 -11.25
N MET A 145 4.03 14.20 -10.65
CA MET A 145 3.39 13.65 -9.46
C MET A 145 4.31 13.88 -8.26
N MET A 146 3.85 14.69 -7.30
CA MET A 146 4.61 15.00 -6.10
C MET A 146 3.83 14.49 -4.88
N VAL A 147 4.46 13.64 -4.10
CA VAL A 147 3.86 13.07 -2.88
C VAL A 147 4.84 13.25 -1.73
N GLY A 148 4.36 13.80 -0.63
CA GLY A 148 5.18 14.03 0.54
C GLY A 148 4.43 13.73 1.83
N GLY A 149 4.92 12.77 2.61
CA GLY A 149 4.50 12.55 3.99
C GLY A 149 5.30 13.44 4.95
N LEU A 150 5.27 14.76 4.75
CA LEU A 150 6.11 15.71 5.47
C LEU A 150 5.40 16.25 6.72
N PRO A 151 6.14 16.45 7.83
CA PRO A 151 5.60 17.14 8.99
C PRO A 151 5.38 18.63 8.69
N GLU A 152 4.45 19.24 9.37
CA GLU A 152 4.28 20.69 9.30
C GLU A 152 5.57 21.43 9.73
N TYR A 153 5.82 22.59 9.14
CA TYR A 153 7.06 23.34 9.34
C TYR A 153 7.44 23.52 10.81
N HIS A 154 6.49 23.88 11.67
CA HIS A 154 6.74 24.10 13.10
C HIS A 154 7.12 22.82 13.86
N GLN A 155 6.75 21.65 13.37
CA GLN A 155 7.11 20.35 13.95
C GLN A 155 8.49 19.88 13.48
N SER A 156 8.94 20.34 12.33
CA SER A 156 10.20 19.91 11.71
C SER A 156 11.37 20.88 11.90
N ILE A 157 11.11 22.12 12.36
CA ILE A 157 12.11 23.20 12.38
C ILE A 157 13.39 22.86 13.18
N ASN A 158 13.26 22.06 14.23
CA ASN A 158 14.38 21.64 15.08
C ASN A 158 15.01 20.32 14.62
N ASN A 159 14.51 19.68 13.55
CA ASN A 159 15.06 18.46 13.00
C ASN A 159 16.03 18.82 11.85
N PRO A 160 17.30 18.37 11.88
CA PRO A 160 18.27 18.66 10.82
C PRO A 160 17.81 18.25 9.42
N LEU A 161 17.05 17.15 9.32
CA LEU A 161 16.50 16.66 8.06
C LEU A 161 15.16 17.28 7.68
N ARG A 162 14.58 18.13 8.55
CA ARG A 162 13.23 18.68 8.35
C ARG A 162 12.16 17.60 8.09
N TYR A 163 12.39 16.41 8.60
CA TYR A 163 11.59 15.22 8.36
C TYR A 163 11.19 14.51 9.65
N ALA A 164 10.02 13.86 9.64
CA ALA A 164 9.60 12.93 10.69
C ALA A 164 9.12 11.64 10.03
N VAL A 165 9.54 10.50 10.57
CA VAL A 165 9.13 9.19 10.06
C VAL A 165 7.64 8.98 10.32
N SER A 166 6.84 9.01 9.26
CA SER A 166 5.39 8.85 9.31
C SER A 166 4.91 7.50 8.75
N TRP A 167 5.77 6.75 8.09
CA TRP A 167 5.49 5.47 7.44
C TRP A 167 6.68 4.51 7.53
N SER A 168 6.82 3.53 6.63
CA SER A 168 7.91 2.53 6.65
C SER A 168 9.29 3.16 6.48
N VAL A 169 10.19 2.94 7.44
CA VAL A 169 11.59 3.41 7.35
C VAL A 169 12.31 2.74 6.18
N ASP A 170 12.12 1.43 6.01
CA ASP A 170 12.75 0.67 4.93
C ASP A 170 12.22 1.13 3.57
N GLY A 171 10.93 1.41 3.45
CA GLY A 171 10.32 1.99 2.26
C GLY A 171 10.95 3.35 1.92
N LEU A 172 11.07 4.24 2.91
CA LEU A 172 11.71 5.54 2.73
C LEU A 172 13.17 5.42 2.25
N ILE A 173 13.95 4.53 2.83
CA ILE A 173 15.34 4.30 2.41
C ILE A 173 15.39 3.81 0.96
N ASN A 174 14.47 2.93 0.56
CA ASN A 174 14.41 2.40 -0.80
C ASN A 174 14.14 3.50 -1.84
N GLU A 175 13.29 4.49 -1.54
CA GLU A 175 13.02 5.62 -2.44
C GLU A 175 14.28 6.45 -2.78
N TYR A 176 15.24 6.51 -1.87
CA TYR A 176 16.50 7.21 -2.11
C TYR A 176 17.58 6.33 -2.77
N ARG A 177 17.45 5.03 -2.67
CA ARG A 177 18.49 4.06 -3.09
C ARG A 177 18.17 3.38 -4.39
N ASP A 178 16.91 3.00 -4.57
CA ASP A 178 16.50 2.17 -5.70
C ASP A 178 16.31 3.04 -6.96
N ASP A 179 16.53 2.44 -8.12
CA ASP A 179 16.31 3.09 -9.40
C ASP A 179 14.81 3.35 -9.64
N CYS A 180 14.52 4.44 -10.34
CA CYS A 180 13.17 4.88 -10.64
C CYS A 180 12.85 4.74 -12.12
N LEU A 181 11.60 4.42 -12.44
CA LEU A 181 11.09 4.44 -13.80
C LEU A 181 10.40 5.78 -14.08
N ILE A 182 10.80 6.44 -15.17
CA ILE A 182 10.14 7.64 -15.67
C ILE A 182 9.69 7.43 -17.11
N LEU A 183 8.69 8.20 -17.53
CA LEU A 183 8.29 8.29 -18.93
C LEU A 183 8.86 9.60 -19.49
N GLU A 184 9.75 9.53 -20.49
CA GLU A 184 10.32 10.67 -21.15
C GLU A 184 10.32 10.46 -22.67
N ASP A 185 9.78 11.42 -23.41
CA ASP A 185 9.63 11.34 -24.88
C ASP A 185 8.82 10.11 -25.35
N GLY A 186 7.87 9.63 -24.53
CA GLY A 186 7.05 8.46 -24.83
C GLY A 186 7.74 7.12 -24.56
N GLU A 187 8.95 7.11 -24.01
CA GLU A 187 9.73 5.91 -23.68
C GLU A 187 9.93 5.77 -22.17
N ILE A 188 9.85 4.55 -21.67
CA ILE A 188 10.17 4.25 -20.27
C ILE A 188 11.68 4.23 -20.10
N LYS A 189 12.19 5.07 -19.22
CA LYS A 189 13.62 5.16 -18.87
C LYS A 189 13.84 4.84 -17.41
N THR A 190 14.97 4.21 -17.11
CA THR A 190 15.43 4.00 -15.74
C THR A 190 16.40 5.11 -15.35
N VAL A 191 16.12 5.79 -14.24
CA VAL A 191 16.99 6.81 -13.65
C VAL A 191 17.34 6.41 -12.23
N ARG A 192 18.47 6.90 -11.74
CA ARG A 192 18.85 6.62 -10.34
C ARG A 192 17.97 7.40 -9.37
N GLY A 193 17.70 6.81 -8.23
CA GLY A 193 17.15 7.54 -7.10
C GLY A 193 18.00 8.78 -6.80
N MET A 194 17.38 9.90 -6.50
CA MET A 194 17.99 11.22 -6.28
C MET A 194 18.60 11.92 -7.51
N ASP A 195 18.57 11.34 -8.70
CA ASP A 195 18.88 12.09 -9.92
C ASP A 195 17.75 13.10 -10.21
N GLY A 196 18.10 14.26 -10.76
CA GLY A 196 17.12 15.29 -11.11
C GLY A 196 16.59 16.08 -9.92
N VAL A 197 17.44 16.41 -8.93
CA VAL A 197 17.07 17.30 -7.82
C VAL A 197 16.60 18.65 -8.34
N GLU A 198 15.39 19.04 -8.00
CA GLU A 198 14.76 20.29 -8.40
C GLU A 198 14.49 21.18 -7.19
N GLN A 199 14.55 22.51 -7.40
CA GLN A 199 14.01 23.47 -6.45
C GLN A 199 12.57 23.80 -6.84
N ILE A 200 11.64 23.58 -5.91
CA ILE A 200 10.24 23.91 -6.08
C ILE A 200 9.97 25.17 -5.27
N GLU A 201 9.52 26.25 -5.94
CA GLU A 201 9.02 27.44 -5.26
C GLU A 201 7.60 27.11 -4.75
N GLY A 202 7.40 27.17 -3.41
CA GLY A 202 6.14 26.93 -2.71
C GLY A 202 5.45 28.22 -2.27
#